data_2972f2068aa4480cdde59722ebe574e8
#
_entry.id   2972f2068aa4480cdde59722ebe574e8
#
_cell.length_a   1.000
_cell.length_b   1.000
_cell.length_c   1.000
_cell.angle_alpha   90.00
_cell.angle_beta   90.00
_cell.angle_gamma   90.00
#
_symmetry.space_group_name_H-M   'P 1'
#
loop_
_entity.id
_entity.type
_entity.pdbx_description
1 polymer ?
#
loop_
_entity_poly.entity_id
_entity_poly.type
_entity_poly.pdbx_seq_one_letter_code
_entity_poly.pdbx_strand_id
1 'polypeptide(L)'
;MKMNVLKRFTLLTVSAVMAVTLAACNNKKEEKQTSNTTTTTETAKSEAFPKFKGKDFDGKDVDESLFSKNDVTLVNFWFNGCAACVNEMPALEKFNKKLKEHGAELIGANVEASDEATLKDAKDILAKQGATYRNIVINSGDEAKAYLAKIFSFPTTVMVDKKGNIIGDPIVGNLEDEKKQEEIIKMIEQVKAGNSVSSTVTQGQVKEGQATGSNDELAALTAKENEVFAAHQDLWNKVFATMNKDQIEQTQNMPYDQVLKAQVEANKSQFSAEELKTLEEDIAKIAKIEKDLAEASAKASKEK
;
A
#
# COMPACT_ATOMS: atom_id res chain seq x y z
N MET A 1 -32.35 11.85 50.67
CA MET A 1 -33.83 12.00 50.48
C MET A 1 -34.16 11.51 49.09
N LYS A 2 -34.68 10.29 49.04
CA LYS A 2 -35.84 9.76 48.25
C LYS A 2 -35.71 9.95 46.74
N MET A 3 -35.44 8.88 45.91
CA MET A 3 -36.27 7.70 45.64
C MET A 3 -37.06 7.85 44.34
N ASN A 4 -36.80 6.91 43.45
CA ASN A 4 -37.70 6.20 42.52
C ASN A 4 -38.45 7.03 41.41
N VAL A 5 -38.43 6.53 40.18
CA VAL A 5 -39.45 5.59 39.68
C VAL A 5 -39.03 4.98 38.33
N LEU A 6 -39.05 3.68 38.37
CA LEU A 6 -39.08 2.69 37.30
C LEU A 6 -40.40 2.80 36.51
N LYS A 7 -40.40 2.72 35.17
CA LYS A 7 -41.56 2.16 34.43
C LYS A 7 -41.14 1.51 33.11
N ARG A 8 -41.46 0.26 33.05
CA ARG A 8 -41.51 -0.71 31.94
C ARG A 8 -42.60 -0.31 30.93
N PHE A 9 -42.43 -0.64 29.66
CA PHE A 9 -43.47 -1.11 28.73
C PHE A 9 -42.76 -1.86 27.60
N THR A 10 -42.80 -3.15 27.56
CA THR A 10 -43.72 -4.19 27.08
C THR A 10 -43.89 -4.21 25.56
N LEU A 11 -43.43 -5.35 25.01
CA LEU A 11 -43.67 -6.05 23.74
C LEU A 11 -44.89 -5.62 22.90
N LEU A 12 -44.69 -5.69 21.59
CA LEU A 12 -45.70 -6.22 20.67
C LEU A 12 -45.04 -6.89 19.47
N THR A 13 -45.17 -8.19 19.40
CA THR A 13 -44.94 -9.10 18.30
C THR A 13 -46.08 -8.98 17.29
N VAL A 14 -45.78 -8.97 16.01
CA VAL A 14 -46.72 -9.35 14.96
C VAL A 14 -46.02 -10.31 13.99
N SER A 15 -46.40 -11.58 14.15
CA SER A 15 -46.16 -12.64 13.17
C SER A 15 -47.24 -12.56 12.09
N ALA A 16 -46.81 -12.60 10.82
CA ALA A 16 -47.68 -12.94 9.72
C ALA A 16 -47.07 -14.07 8.90
N VAL A 17 -47.59 -15.25 9.18
CA VAL A 17 -47.42 -16.47 8.38
C VAL A 17 -48.43 -16.39 7.23
N MET A 18 -47.96 -16.53 5.99
CA MET A 18 -48.83 -16.94 4.89
C MET A 18 -48.24 -18.16 4.20
N ALA A 19 -48.89 -19.26 4.50
CA ALA A 19 -48.80 -20.51 3.75
C ALA A 19 -49.63 -20.38 2.46
N VAL A 20 -49.04 -20.78 1.34
CA VAL A 20 -49.81 -21.07 0.12
C VAL A 20 -49.41 -22.45 -0.38
N THR A 21 -50.49 -23.20 -0.55
CA THR A 21 -50.67 -24.61 -0.79
C THR A 21 -50.11 -25.09 -2.14
N LEU A 22 -49.61 -26.32 -2.10
CA LEU A 22 -49.33 -27.20 -3.22
C LEU A 22 -50.60 -27.55 -4.05
N ALA A 23 -50.47 -27.49 -5.34
CA ALA A 23 -51.31 -28.31 -6.23
C ALA A 23 -50.38 -28.97 -7.25
N ALA A 24 -50.30 -30.26 -7.15
CA ALA A 24 -49.66 -31.14 -8.13
C ALA A 24 -50.55 -31.36 -9.33
N CYS A 25 -49.98 -31.28 -10.53
CA CYS A 25 -50.43 -32.07 -11.69
C CYS A 25 -49.27 -32.41 -12.60
N ASN A 26 -49.12 -33.65 -12.78
CA ASN A 26 -48.18 -34.43 -13.56
C ASN A 26 -48.36 -34.20 -15.07
N ASN A 27 -47.33 -33.92 -15.84
CA ASN A 27 -47.14 -34.58 -17.15
C ASN A 27 -45.69 -34.45 -17.65
N LYS A 28 -45.16 -35.59 -18.12
CA LYS A 28 -43.84 -35.77 -18.71
C LYS A 28 -43.69 -35.00 -20.01
N LYS A 29 -42.54 -34.27 -20.17
CA LYS A 29 -41.70 -34.27 -21.36
C LYS A 29 -40.32 -33.75 -21.02
N GLU A 30 -39.32 -34.54 -21.34
CA GLU A 30 -37.92 -34.17 -21.28
C GLU A 30 -37.63 -32.99 -22.22
N GLU A 31 -37.15 -31.89 -21.65
CA GLU A 31 -36.39 -30.89 -22.40
C GLU A 31 -35.19 -30.46 -21.57
N LYS A 32 -34.07 -30.57 -22.21
CA LYS A 32 -32.72 -30.31 -21.77
C LYS A 32 -32.60 -28.83 -21.35
N GLN A 33 -32.65 -28.53 -20.06
CA GLN A 33 -32.50 -27.18 -19.56
C GLN A 33 -31.00 -26.89 -19.35
N THR A 34 -30.46 -26.16 -20.32
CA THR A 34 -29.15 -25.52 -20.18
C THR A 34 -29.27 -24.46 -19.10
N SER A 35 -28.68 -24.71 -17.97
CA SER A 35 -28.58 -23.69 -16.90
C SER A 35 -27.59 -22.62 -17.33
N ASN A 36 -28.12 -21.50 -17.82
CA ASN A 36 -27.36 -20.26 -17.91
C ASN A 36 -27.12 -19.75 -16.47
N THR A 37 -25.98 -20.10 -15.92
CA THR A 37 -25.41 -19.40 -14.76
C THR A 37 -24.98 -18.04 -15.27
N THR A 38 -25.81 -17.04 -15.11
CA THR A 38 -25.40 -15.64 -15.28
C THR A 38 -24.43 -15.33 -14.14
N THR A 39 -23.14 -15.49 -14.41
CA THR A 39 -22.09 -14.96 -13.57
C THR A 39 -22.20 -13.45 -13.64
N THR A 40 -22.85 -12.85 -12.64
CA THR A 40 -22.75 -11.41 -12.43
C THR A 40 -21.31 -11.12 -12.09
N THR A 41 -20.53 -10.67 -13.08
CA THR A 41 -19.21 -10.10 -12.86
C THR A 41 -19.45 -8.81 -12.08
N GLU A 42 -19.29 -8.85 -10.77
CA GLU A 42 -19.13 -7.63 -9.99
C GLU A 42 -17.89 -6.93 -10.56
N THR A 43 -18.13 -5.85 -11.27
CA THR A 43 -17.08 -4.94 -11.73
C THR A 43 -16.48 -4.36 -10.46
N ALA A 44 -15.27 -4.80 -10.08
CA ALA A 44 -14.52 -4.21 -8.99
C ALA A 44 -14.48 -2.70 -9.26
N LYS A 45 -15.02 -1.93 -8.32
CA LYS A 45 -15.09 -0.48 -8.40
C LYS A 45 -13.67 0.03 -8.33
N SER A 46 -13.08 0.46 -9.44
CA SER A 46 -11.74 1.02 -9.45
C SER A 46 -11.72 2.27 -8.57
N GLU A 47 -10.86 2.28 -7.55
CA GLU A 47 -10.65 3.45 -6.70
C GLU A 47 -9.93 4.52 -7.51
N ALA A 48 -10.38 5.76 -7.45
CA ALA A 48 -9.69 6.86 -8.10
C ALA A 48 -8.50 7.31 -7.23
N PHE A 49 -7.37 7.59 -7.86
CA PHE A 49 -6.27 8.27 -7.18
C PHE A 49 -6.76 9.65 -6.71
N PRO A 50 -6.46 10.07 -5.47
CA PRO A 50 -7.00 11.30 -4.92
C PRO A 50 -6.56 12.53 -5.73
N LYS A 51 -7.42 13.52 -5.78
CA LYS A 51 -7.07 14.83 -6.35
C LYS A 51 -6.01 15.49 -5.52
N PHE A 52 -5.01 16.05 -6.18
CA PHE A 52 -3.90 16.71 -5.53
C PHE A 52 -3.42 17.94 -6.30
N LYS A 53 -2.68 18.78 -5.63
CA LYS A 53 -1.82 19.79 -6.24
C LYS A 53 -0.42 19.64 -5.66
N GLY A 54 0.56 19.87 -6.51
CA GLY A 54 1.95 19.72 -6.14
C GLY A 54 2.88 20.48 -7.08
N LYS A 55 4.16 20.22 -6.95
CA LYS A 55 5.19 20.70 -7.84
C LYS A 55 6.10 19.56 -8.26
N ASP A 56 6.58 19.61 -9.49
CA ASP A 56 7.73 18.79 -9.83
C ASP A 56 9.01 19.40 -9.23
N PHE A 57 10.10 18.64 -9.29
CA PHE A 57 11.38 19.10 -8.75
C PHE A 57 11.99 20.29 -9.53
N ASP A 58 11.46 20.63 -10.71
CA ASP A 58 11.81 21.86 -11.45
C ASP A 58 10.94 23.06 -11.03
N GLY A 59 10.01 22.88 -10.10
CA GLY A 59 9.12 23.90 -9.58
C GLY A 59 7.86 24.14 -10.38
N LYS A 60 7.58 23.34 -11.43
CA LYS A 60 6.36 23.41 -12.23
C LYS A 60 5.21 22.82 -11.48
N ASP A 61 4.04 23.46 -11.58
CA ASP A 61 2.81 22.97 -10.98
C ASP A 61 2.38 21.63 -11.62
N VAL A 62 1.95 20.69 -10.78
CA VAL A 62 1.42 19.39 -11.18
C VAL A 62 0.16 19.07 -10.41
N ASP A 63 -0.74 18.35 -11.05
CA ASP A 63 -1.97 17.83 -10.47
C ASP A 63 -2.31 16.46 -11.09
N GLU A 64 -3.46 15.91 -10.75
CA GLU A 64 -3.93 14.60 -11.25
C GLU A 64 -4.05 14.53 -12.78
N SER A 65 -4.09 15.65 -13.49
CA SER A 65 -4.12 15.67 -14.95
C SER A 65 -2.85 15.08 -15.59
N LEU A 66 -1.77 14.95 -14.81
CA LEU A 66 -0.54 14.30 -15.28
C LEU A 66 -0.78 12.85 -15.73
N PHE A 67 -1.74 12.13 -15.12
CA PHE A 67 -2.04 10.75 -15.46
C PHE A 67 -2.57 10.59 -16.88
N SER A 68 -3.23 11.60 -17.43
CA SER A 68 -3.78 11.56 -18.78
C SER A 68 -2.74 11.47 -19.90
N LYS A 69 -1.46 11.66 -19.59
CA LYS A 69 -0.36 11.72 -20.56
C LYS A 69 0.15 10.33 -20.97
N ASN A 70 -0.09 9.33 -20.16
CA ASN A 70 0.37 7.96 -20.37
C ASN A 70 -0.79 6.99 -20.21
N ASP A 71 -0.70 5.80 -20.79
CA ASP A 71 -1.72 4.76 -20.58
C ASP A 71 -1.74 4.30 -19.12
N VAL A 72 -0.56 4.22 -18.50
CA VAL A 72 -0.37 3.93 -17.07
C VAL A 72 0.77 4.79 -16.52
N THR A 73 0.60 5.32 -15.32
CA THR A 73 1.65 5.98 -14.55
C THR A 73 1.91 5.20 -13.26
N LEU A 74 3.17 4.86 -13.01
CA LEU A 74 3.63 4.29 -11.76
C LEU A 74 4.06 5.43 -10.84
N VAL A 75 3.42 5.58 -9.68
CA VAL A 75 3.76 6.56 -8.65
C VAL A 75 4.52 5.85 -7.55
N ASN A 76 5.84 6.03 -7.52
CA ASN A 76 6.74 5.45 -6.51
C ASN A 76 6.93 6.44 -5.37
N PHE A 77 6.42 6.11 -4.19
CA PHE A 77 6.53 6.92 -2.98
C PHE A 77 7.84 6.65 -2.27
N TRP A 78 8.56 7.72 -1.91
CA TRP A 78 9.86 7.64 -1.27
C TRP A 78 10.14 8.86 -0.38
N PHE A 79 11.18 8.79 0.48
CA PHE A 79 11.69 9.91 1.27
C PHE A 79 13.22 9.87 1.38
N ASN A 80 13.85 10.99 1.76
CA ASN A 80 15.30 11.15 1.70
C ASN A 80 16.08 10.16 2.57
N GLY A 81 15.54 9.81 3.74
CA GLY A 81 16.15 8.86 4.67
C GLY A 81 15.90 7.37 4.33
N CYS A 82 15.11 7.06 3.29
CA CYS A 82 14.77 5.70 2.92
C CYS A 82 15.91 5.02 2.14
N ALA A 83 16.75 4.25 2.82
CA ALA A 83 17.88 3.56 2.18
C ALA A 83 17.43 2.60 1.08
N ALA A 84 16.35 1.84 1.28
CA ALA A 84 15.80 0.93 0.27
C ALA A 84 15.33 1.67 -0.98
N CYS A 85 14.64 2.83 -0.81
CA CYS A 85 14.21 3.65 -1.92
C CYS A 85 15.40 4.23 -2.73
N VAL A 86 16.43 4.70 -2.03
CA VAL A 86 17.63 5.26 -2.65
C VAL A 86 18.38 4.19 -3.43
N ASN A 87 18.50 2.99 -2.88
CA ASN A 87 19.22 1.89 -3.52
C ASN A 87 18.54 1.40 -4.81
N GLU A 88 17.21 1.43 -4.90
CA GLU A 88 16.49 0.99 -6.11
C GLU A 88 16.53 2.01 -7.27
N MET A 89 16.85 3.29 -7.02
CA MET A 89 16.75 4.35 -8.02
C MET A 89 17.48 4.06 -9.35
N PRO A 90 18.68 3.47 -9.37
CA PRO A 90 19.33 3.10 -10.63
C PRO A 90 18.57 2.03 -11.42
N ALA A 91 17.89 1.12 -10.74
CA ALA A 91 17.03 0.11 -11.36
C ALA A 91 15.74 0.75 -11.88
N LEU A 92 15.13 1.66 -11.11
CA LEU A 92 13.95 2.43 -11.53
C LEU A 92 14.22 3.28 -12.76
N GLU A 93 15.41 3.91 -12.89
CA GLU A 93 15.81 4.66 -14.08
C GLU A 93 15.82 3.77 -15.34
N LYS A 94 16.35 2.54 -15.23
CA LYS A 94 16.34 1.56 -16.31
C LYS A 94 14.92 1.07 -16.61
N PHE A 95 14.15 0.80 -15.56
CA PHE A 95 12.77 0.34 -15.70
C PHE A 95 11.89 1.41 -16.33
N ASN A 96 12.06 2.68 -15.99
CA ASN A 96 11.33 3.78 -16.60
C ASN A 96 11.54 3.88 -18.12
N LYS A 97 12.74 3.56 -18.60
CA LYS A 97 13.01 3.49 -20.05
C LYS A 97 12.19 2.37 -20.71
N LYS A 98 12.13 1.17 -20.10
CA LYS A 98 11.28 0.08 -20.58
C LYS A 98 9.80 0.47 -20.53
N LEU A 99 9.33 1.09 -19.44
CA LEU A 99 7.94 1.52 -19.29
C LEU A 99 7.50 2.47 -20.43
N LYS A 100 8.37 3.38 -20.86
CA LYS A 100 8.07 4.31 -21.97
C LYS A 100 7.83 3.59 -23.29
N GLU A 101 8.49 2.47 -23.53
CA GLU A 101 8.26 1.62 -24.71
C GLU A 101 6.86 0.98 -24.68
N HIS A 102 6.26 0.85 -23.50
CA HIS A 102 4.94 0.31 -23.26
C HIS A 102 3.85 1.37 -23.04
N GLY A 103 4.15 2.66 -23.28
CA GLY A 103 3.18 3.77 -23.09
C GLY A 103 2.94 4.12 -21.63
N ALA A 104 3.87 3.76 -20.75
CA ALA A 104 3.81 4.06 -19.31
C ALA A 104 4.99 4.92 -18.87
N GLU A 105 4.87 5.55 -17.71
CA GLU A 105 5.91 6.36 -17.07
C GLU A 105 5.98 6.04 -15.57
N LEU A 106 7.19 6.03 -15.02
CA LEU A 106 7.41 6.03 -13.58
C LEU A 106 7.71 7.46 -13.13
N ILE A 107 7.04 7.90 -12.08
CA ILE A 107 7.32 9.15 -11.38
C ILE A 107 7.63 8.85 -9.91
N GLY A 108 8.61 9.53 -9.33
CA GLY A 108 8.85 9.54 -7.90
C GLY A 108 7.92 10.55 -7.22
N ALA A 109 7.31 10.18 -6.11
CA ALA A 109 6.57 11.07 -5.23
C ALA A 109 7.29 11.15 -3.88
N ASN A 110 8.10 12.21 -3.69
CA ASN A 110 8.80 12.39 -2.43
C ASN A 110 7.83 12.96 -1.39
N VAL A 111 7.72 12.28 -0.25
CA VAL A 111 6.78 12.67 0.83
C VAL A 111 7.40 13.60 1.86
N GLU A 112 8.70 13.91 1.77
CA GLU A 112 9.45 14.70 2.74
C GLU A 112 9.90 16.06 2.18
N ALA A 113 10.14 16.18 0.87
CA ALA A 113 10.72 17.36 0.22
C ALA A 113 9.77 18.56 0.17
N SER A 114 9.28 18.99 1.33
CA SER A 114 8.27 20.05 1.48
C SER A 114 8.86 21.47 1.60
N ASP A 115 10.15 21.60 1.84
CA ASP A 115 10.90 22.85 1.94
C ASP A 115 12.15 22.83 1.04
N GLU A 116 12.84 23.97 0.94
CA GLU A 116 13.98 24.15 0.05
C GLU A 116 15.17 23.23 0.41
N ALA A 117 15.42 23.00 1.69
CA ALA A 117 16.55 22.19 2.15
C ALA A 117 16.30 20.71 1.86
N THR A 118 15.15 20.16 2.23
CA THR A 118 14.76 18.77 1.97
C THR A 118 14.61 18.50 0.48
N LEU A 119 14.12 19.46 -0.31
CA LEU A 119 14.07 19.36 -1.78
C LEU A 119 15.46 19.33 -2.39
N LYS A 120 16.40 20.15 -1.89
CA LYS A 120 17.78 20.14 -2.34
C LYS A 120 18.42 18.78 -2.07
N ASP A 121 18.28 18.25 -0.88
CA ASP A 121 18.81 16.94 -0.49
C ASP A 121 18.23 15.82 -1.36
N ALA A 122 16.92 15.86 -1.65
CA ALA A 122 16.28 14.92 -2.56
C ALA A 122 16.87 14.98 -3.98
N LYS A 123 17.11 16.17 -4.52
CA LYS A 123 17.78 16.36 -5.83
C LYS A 123 19.20 15.82 -5.83
N ASP A 124 19.97 16.07 -4.78
CA ASP A 124 21.35 15.59 -4.63
C ASP A 124 21.38 14.05 -4.56
N ILE A 125 20.40 13.41 -3.89
CA ILE A 125 20.23 11.96 -3.86
C ILE A 125 19.99 11.43 -5.27
N LEU A 126 18.99 11.95 -5.99
CA LEU A 126 18.68 11.54 -7.37
C LEU A 126 19.89 11.67 -8.29
N ALA A 127 20.61 12.79 -8.21
CA ALA A 127 21.80 13.03 -9.02
C ALA A 127 22.90 12.01 -8.71
N LYS A 128 23.15 11.68 -7.44
CA LYS A 128 24.14 10.67 -7.03
C LYS A 128 23.77 9.27 -7.53
N GLN A 129 22.49 8.95 -7.59
CA GLN A 129 21.99 7.66 -8.09
C GLN A 129 21.83 7.60 -9.61
N GLY A 130 22.06 8.72 -10.31
CA GLY A 130 21.87 8.81 -11.76
C GLY A 130 20.41 8.67 -12.18
N ALA A 131 19.47 8.98 -11.29
CA ALA A 131 18.05 8.93 -11.53
C ALA A 131 17.58 10.26 -12.16
N THR A 132 17.00 10.17 -13.37
CA THR A 132 16.53 11.33 -14.14
C THR A 132 15.03 11.31 -14.39
N TYR A 133 14.33 10.27 -13.95
CA TYR A 133 12.87 10.21 -14.05
C TYR A 133 12.22 11.32 -13.21
N ARG A 134 11.03 11.75 -13.65
CA ARG A 134 10.31 12.84 -12.99
C ARG A 134 10.07 12.54 -11.52
N ASN A 135 10.29 13.55 -10.69
CA ASN A 135 9.93 13.52 -9.28
C ASN A 135 8.99 14.68 -8.96
N ILE A 136 8.03 14.44 -8.06
CA ILE A 136 7.03 15.43 -7.61
C ILE A 136 6.95 15.47 -6.09
N VAL A 137 6.40 16.57 -5.59
CA VAL A 137 5.94 16.72 -4.21
C VAL A 137 4.45 17.01 -4.25
N ILE A 138 3.66 16.24 -3.50
CA ILE A 138 2.23 16.47 -3.34
C ILE A 138 2.04 17.42 -2.16
N ASN A 139 1.67 18.68 -2.43
CA ASN A 139 1.67 19.73 -1.41
C ASN A 139 0.29 19.98 -0.78
N SER A 140 -0.80 19.64 -1.48
CA SER A 140 -2.16 19.96 -1.01
C SER A 140 -3.22 19.04 -1.59
N GLY A 141 -4.37 19.06 -0.92
CA GLY A 141 -5.52 18.21 -1.15
C GLY A 141 -5.80 17.36 0.09
N ASP A 142 -6.97 17.54 0.72
CA ASP A 142 -7.31 16.78 1.94
C ASP A 142 -7.43 15.27 1.63
N GLU A 143 -7.96 14.93 0.45
CA GLU A 143 -8.01 13.55 -0.03
C GLU A 143 -6.61 12.98 -0.25
N ALA A 144 -5.69 13.75 -0.85
CA ALA A 144 -4.32 13.35 -1.08
C ALA A 144 -3.57 13.16 0.24
N LYS A 145 -3.74 14.05 1.21
CA LYS A 145 -3.15 13.90 2.55
C LYS A 145 -3.65 12.65 3.25
N ALA A 146 -4.96 12.39 3.21
CA ALA A 146 -5.54 11.19 3.79
C ALA A 146 -5.06 9.92 3.09
N TYR A 147 -4.80 9.97 1.79
CA TYR A 147 -4.22 8.86 1.03
C TYR A 147 -2.75 8.63 1.40
N LEU A 148 -1.94 9.68 1.42
CA LEU A 148 -0.52 9.60 1.80
C LEU A 148 -0.33 9.07 3.22
N ALA A 149 -1.24 9.40 4.14
CA ALA A 149 -1.23 8.88 5.49
C ALA A 149 -1.45 7.35 5.58
N LYS A 150 -1.96 6.72 4.51
CA LYS A 150 -2.09 5.27 4.41
C LYS A 150 -0.82 4.60 3.85
N ILE A 151 0.15 5.37 3.34
CA ILE A 151 1.43 4.86 2.84
C ILE A 151 2.43 4.89 3.99
N PHE A 152 2.53 3.79 4.69
CA PHE A 152 3.37 3.64 5.89
C PHE A 152 4.62 2.79 5.65
N SER A 153 4.74 2.15 4.50
CA SER A 153 5.91 1.37 4.07
C SER A 153 6.54 1.99 2.83
N PHE A 154 7.86 2.06 2.79
CA PHE A 154 8.62 2.64 1.68
C PHE A 154 9.75 1.72 1.23
N PRO A 155 9.97 1.62 -0.10
CA PRO A 155 9.18 2.23 -1.15
C PRO A 155 7.82 1.55 -1.33
N THR A 156 6.83 2.31 -1.77
CA THR A 156 5.54 1.78 -2.24
C THR A 156 5.23 2.39 -3.61
N THR A 157 4.79 1.56 -4.54
CA THR A 157 4.42 2.00 -5.89
C THR A 157 2.94 1.76 -6.15
N VAL A 158 2.26 2.78 -6.66
CA VAL A 158 0.85 2.73 -7.06
C VAL A 158 0.76 2.91 -8.57
N MET A 159 0.03 2.02 -9.24
CA MET A 159 -0.24 2.13 -10.67
C MET A 159 -1.54 2.89 -10.88
N VAL A 160 -1.53 3.85 -11.81
CA VAL A 160 -2.70 4.70 -12.11
C VAL A 160 -2.93 4.73 -13.62
N ASP A 161 -4.17 4.50 -14.06
CA ASP A 161 -4.54 4.58 -15.48
C ASP A 161 -4.65 6.03 -15.96
N LYS A 162 -4.78 6.23 -17.27
CA LYS A 162 -4.96 7.57 -17.88
C LYS A 162 -6.23 8.31 -17.47
N LYS A 163 -7.16 7.63 -16.82
CA LYS A 163 -8.40 8.23 -16.28
C LYS A 163 -8.26 8.63 -14.82
N GLY A 164 -7.09 8.32 -14.21
CA GLY A 164 -6.83 8.57 -12.80
C GLY A 164 -7.32 7.46 -11.86
N ASN A 165 -7.65 6.28 -12.36
CA ASN A 165 -8.05 5.16 -11.51
C ASN A 165 -6.83 4.34 -11.08
N ILE A 166 -6.82 3.90 -9.83
CA ILE A 166 -5.82 2.98 -9.31
C ILE A 166 -6.01 1.59 -9.93
N ILE A 167 -4.92 0.97 -10.34
CA ILE A 167 -4.86 -0.34 -10.96
C ILE A 167 -4.25 -1.34 -9.98
N GLY A 168 -5.02 -2.32 -9.57
CA GLY A 168 -4.56 -3.34 -8.61
C GLY A 168 -4.26 -2.78 -7.23
N ASP A 169 -3.55 -3.56 -6.44
CA ASP A 169 -3.13 -3.16 -5.10
C ASP A 169 -1.80 -2.38 -5.14
N PRO A 170 -1.51 -1.54 -4.13
CA PRO A 170 -0.20 -0.91 -3.99
C PRO A 170 0.91 -1.97 -3.90
N ILE A 171 1.97 -1.77 -4.65
CA ILE A 171 3.14 -2.64 -4.68
C ILE A 171 4.11 -2.17 -3.60
N VAL A 172 4.17 -2.90 -2.49
CA VAL A 172 5.07 -2.61 -1.37
C VAL A 172 6.44 -3.23 -1.63
N GLY A 173 7.49 -2.49 -1.25
CA GLY A 173 8.89 -2.89 -1.45
C GLY A 173 9.45 -2.50 -2.83
N ASN A 174 10.73 -2.78 -3.03
CA ASN A 174 11.47 -2.34 -4.21
C ASN A 174 11.01 -3.02 -5.52
N LEU A 175 11.32 -2.38 -6.64
CA LEU A 175 11.03 -2.84 -7.99
C LEU A 175 12.28 -3.28 -8.76
N GLU A 176 13.33 -3.74 -8.08
CA GLU A 176 14.57 -4.20 -8.71
C GLU A 176 14.43 -5.56 -9.39
N ASP A 177 13.50 -6.41 -8.94
CA ASP A 177 13.28 -7.75 -9.48
C ASP A 177 12.70 -7.69 -10.91
N GLU A 178 13.42 -8.31 -11.87
CA GLU A 178 13.03 -8.30 -13.27
C GLU A 178 11.69 -9.01 -13.53
N LYS A 179 11.37 -10.07 -12.77
CA LYS A 179 10.08 -10.78 -12.93
C LYS A 179 8.93 -9.91 -12.47
N LYS A 180 9.11 -9.17 -11.35
CA LYS A 180 8.14 -8.18 -10.88
C LYS A 180 7.92 -7.09 -11.92
N GLN A 181 9.00 -6.59 -12.54
CA GLN A 181 8.91 -5.60 -13.63
C GLN A 181 8.16 -6.16 -14.84
N GLU A 182 8.39 -7.43 -15.23
CA GLU A 182 7.65 -8.09 -16.31
C GLU A 182 6.16 -8.27 -15.99
N GLU A 183 5.81 -8.61 -14.74
CA GLU A 183 4.42 -8.69 -14.30
C GLU A 183 3.72 -7.32 -14.41
N ILE A 184 4.38 -6.25 -13.98
CA ILE A 184 3.90 -4.87 -14.14
C ILE A 184 3.67 -4.54 -15.62
N ILE A 185 4.61 -4.87 -16.50
CA ILE A 185 4.46 -4.64 -17.94
C ILE A 185 3.24 -5.41 -18.49
N LYS A 186 3.04 -6.66 -18.08
CA LYS A 186 1.84 -7.44 -18.48
C LYS A 186 0.55 -6.77 -18.01
N MET A 187 0.52 -6.22 -16.79
CA MET A 187 -0.63 -5.48 -16.29
C MET A 187 -0.89 -4.22 -17.14
N ILE A 188 0.16 -3.49 -17.50
CA ILE A 188 0.07 -2.31 -18.38
C ILE A 188 -0.56 -2.70 -19.74
N GLU A 189 -0.09 -3.78 -20.36
CA GLU A 189 -0.65 -4.25 -21.62
C GLU A 189 -2.12 -4.67 -21.51
N GLN A 190 -2.53 -5.25 -20.38
CA GLN A 190 -3.94 -5.57 -20.12
C GLN A 190 -4.80 -4.31 -20.02
N VAL A 191 -4.32 -3.29 -19.31
CA VAL A 191 -5.00 -1.99 -19.20
C VAL A 191 -5.15 -1.32 -20.57
N LYS A 192 -4.10 -1.33 -21.39
CA LYS A 192 -4.11 -0.81 -22.76
C LYS A 192 -5.13 -1.54 -23.64
N ALA A 193 -5.28 -2.85 -23.45
CA ALA A 193 -6.27 -3.67 -24.14
C ALA A 193 -7.72 -3.44 -23.63
N GLY A 194 -7.92 -2.58 -22.62
CA GLY A 194 -9.23 -2.29 -22.03
C GLY A 194 -9.73 -3.35 -21.06
N ASN A 195 -8.85 -4.25 -20.62
CA ASN A 195 -9.18 -5.28 -19.64
C ASN A 195 -9.08 -4.72 -18.21
N SER A 196 -9.99 -5.17 -17.36
CA SER A 196 -9.85 -4.91 -15.91
C SER A 196 -8.72 -5.76 -15.37
N VAL A 197 -7.77 -5.13 -14.68
CA VAL A 197 -6.70 -5.83 -13.99
C VAL A 197 -7.14 -6.05 -12.55
N SER A 198 -7.39 -7.29 -12.19
CA SER A 198 -7.72 -7.76 -10.84
C SER A 198 -6.55 -8.58 -10.28
N SER A 199 -5.32 -8.19 -10.55
CA SER A 199 -4.19 -8.94 -10.04
C SER A 199 -3.29 -8.09 -9.17
N THR A 200 -2.99 -8.61 -8.02
CA THR A 200 -1.84 -8.25 -7.19
C THR A 200 -0.59 -8.64 -7.97
N VAL A 201 0.33 -7.70 -8.17
CA VAL A 201 1.73 -8.07 -8.50
C VAL A 201 2.14 -9.02 -7.39
N THR A 202 2.56 -10.22 -7.74
CA THR A 202 2.97 -11.22 -6.75
C THR A 202 4.04 -10.56 -5.88
N GLN A 203 3.67 -10.15 -4.67
CA GLN A 203 4.65 -9.81 -3.66
C GLN A 203 5.47 -11.09 -3.52
N GLY A 204 6.74 -11.02 -3.92
CA GLY A 204 7.54 -12.21 -4.12
C GLY A 204 7.41 -13.13 -2.94
N GLN A 205 6.67 -14.22 -3.11
CA GLN A 205 6.79 -15.36 -2.22
C GLN A 205 8.22 -15.81 -2.39
N VAL A 206 9.04 -15.45 -1.43
CA VAL A 206 10.38 -16.02 -1.29
C VAL A 206 10.14 -17.53 -1.12
N LYS A 207 10.31 -18.29 -2.22
CA LYS A 207 10.37 -19.74 -2.11
C LYS A 207 11.51 -20.03 -1.16
N GLU A 208 11.19 -20.62 -0.04
CA GLU A 208 12.14 -21.22 0.88
C GLU A 208 12.99 -22.22 0.08
N GLY A 209 14.21 -21.81 -0.29
CA GLY A 209 15.12 -22.64 -1.03
C GLY A 209 16.13 -21.85 -1.86
N GLN A 210 17.34 -21.68 -1.29
CA GLN A 210 18.57 -21.16 -1.86
C GLN A 210 18.71 -19.62 -1.91
N ALA A 211 18.93 -19.02 -0.73
CA ALA A 211 19.61 -17.76 -0.61
C ALA A 211 21.10 -17.93 -0.97
N THR A 212 21.56 -17.23 -2.00
CA THR A 212 22.97 -17.09 -2.33
C THR A 212 23.31 -15.62 -2.43
N GLY A 213 23.47 -14.96 -1.27
CA GLY A 213 23.96 -13.58 -1.20
C GLY A 213 23.32 -12.77 -0.06
N SER A 214 24.11 -11.89 0.57
CA SER A 214 23.68 -11.03 1.69
C SER A 214 22.51 -10.09 1.36
N ASN A 215 22.30 -9.75 0.09
CA ASN A 215 21.18 -8.91 -0.35
C ASN A 215 19.85 -9.66 -0.35
N ASP A 216 19.85 -10.97 -0.62
CA ASP A 216 18.64 -11.79 -0.64
C ASP A 216 18.12 -12.02 0.80
N GLU A 217 19.02 -12.14 1.78
CA GLU A 217 18.68 -12.27 3.19
C GLU A 217 17.99 -10.99 3.70
N LEU A 218 18.50 -9.81 3.33
CA LEU A 218 17.91 -8.52 3.68
C LEU A 218 16.51 -8.35 3.06
N ALA A 219 16.37 -8.69 1.77
CA ALA A 219 15.08 -8.62 1.08
C ALA A 219 14.03 -9.57 1.70
N ALA A 220 14.44 -10.78 2.09
CA ALA A 220 13.55 -11.74 2.74
C ALA A 220 13.10 -11.28 4.13
N LEU A 221 13.98 -10.64 4.90
CA LEU A 221 13.64 -10.08 6.22
C LEU A 221 12.69 -8.89 6.10
N THR A 222 12.94 -7.98 5.16
CA THR A 222 12.02 -6.87 4.88
C THR A 222 10.63 -7.36 4.42
N ALA A 223 10.58 -8.42 3.61
CA ALA A 223 9.32 -9.03 3.21
C ALA A 223 8.53 -9.58 4.42
N LYS A 224 9.22 -10.23 5.37
CA LYS A 224 8.59 -10.73 6.61
C LYS A 224 8.05 -9.60 7.48
N GLU A 225 8.74 -8.49 7.56
CA GLU A 225 8.25 -7.30 8.28
C GLU A 225 6.96 -6.75 7.66
N ASN A 226 6.95 -6.63 6.33
CA ASN A 226 5.76 -6.21 5.59
C ASN A 226 4.58 -7.17 5.79
N GLU A 227 4.82 -8.48 5.89
CA GLU A 227 3.79 -9.48 6.19
C GLU A 227 3.16 -9.26 7.57
N VAL A 228 3.95 -8.85 8.57
CA VAL A 228 3.44 -8.54 9.92
C VAL A 228 2.47 -7.36 9.85
N PHE A 229 2.83 -6.28 9.15
CA PHE A 229 1.94 -5.13 8.97
C PHE A 229 0.70 -5.47 8.13
N ALA A 230 0.86 -6.24 7.07
CA ALA A 230 -0.24 -6.63 6.19
C ALA A 230 -1.27 -7.53 6.90
N ALA A 231 -0.83 -8.40 7.82
CA ALA A 231 -1.73 -9.28 8.58
C ALA A 231 -2.76 -8.52 9.43
N HIS A 232 -2.42 -7.33 9.90
CA HIS A 232 -3.29 -6.48 10.74
C HIS A 232 -3.31 -5.03 10.23
N GLN A 233 -3.41 -4.86 8.91
CA GLN A 233 -3.28 -3.57 8.22
C GLN A 233 -4.20 -2.48 8.78
N ASP A 234 -5.48 -2.78 9.01
CA ASP A 234 -6.43 -1.80 9.54
C ASP A 234 -6.05 -1.32 10.94
N LEU A 235 -5.52 -2.23 11.76
CA LEU A 235 -5.08 -1.91 13.10
C LEU A 235 -3.82 -1.03 13.09
N TRP A 236 -2.84 -1.35 12.23
CA TRP A 236 -1.65 -0.54 12.03
C TRP A 236 -1.96 0.82 11.41
N ASN A 237 -2.91 0.90 10.48
CA ASN A 237 -3.42 2.18 9.96
C ASN A 237 -3.96 3.08 11.08
N LYS A 238 -4.66 2.49 12.05
CA LYS A 238 -5.17 3.21 13.22
C LYS A 238 -4.03 3.73 14.11
N VAL A 239 -2.95 2.95 14.29
CA VAL A 239 -1.73 3.39 15.00
C VAL A 239 -1.07 4.55 14.26
N PHE A 240 -0.79 4.39 12.98
CA PHE A 240 -0.10 5.41 12.18
C PHE A 240 -0.89 6.71 12.02
N ALA A 241 -2.24 6.63 12.00
CA ALA A 241 -3.08 7.82 11.99
C ALA A 241 -2.94 8.70 13.24
N THR A 242 -2.39 8.16 14.34
CA THR A 242 -2.15 8.91 15.58
C THR A 242 -0.75 9.53 15.66
N MET A 243 0.16 9.18 14.73
CA MET A 243 1.52 9.74 14.70
C MET A 243 1.50 11.22 14.29
N ASN A 244 2.23 12.02 15.01
CA ASN A 244 2.43 13.43 14.68
C ASN A 244 3.92 13.77 14.51
N LYS A 245 4.21 14.90 13.87
CA LYS A 245 5.57 15.31 13.52
C LYS A 245 6.48 15.44 14.75
N ASP A 246 5.97 15.98 15.85
CA ASP A 246 6.76 16.22 17.05
C ASP A 246 7.17 14.91 17.73
N GLN A 247 6.31 13.88 17.66
CA GLN A 247 6.62 12.54 18.15
C GLN A 247 7.67 11.85 17.27
N ILE A 248 7.58 12.01 15.96
CA ILE A 248 8.56 11.46 15.01
C ILE A 248 9.93 12.07 15.26
N GLU A 249 10.04 13.39 15.46
CA GLU A 249 11.31 14.07 15.77
C GLU A 249 11.94 13.58 17.09
N GLN A 250 11.13 13.31 18.11
CA GLN A 250 11.61 12.79 19.39
C GLN A 250 12.11 11.35 19.33
N THR A 251 11.67 10.59 18.31
CA THR A 251 11.99 9.16 18.18
C THR A 251 13.04 8.85 17.11
N GLN A 252 13.61 9.85 16.45
CA GLN A 252 14.56 9.67 15.32
C GLN A 252 15.78 8.79 15.64
N ASN A 253 16.19 8.70 16.90
CA ASN A 253 17.34 7.88 17.32
C ASN A 253 16.94 6.60 18.06
N MET A 254 15.66 6.27 18.08
CA MET A 254 15.17 5.05 18.73
C MET A 254 15.10 3.90 17.70
N PRO A 255 15.33 2.64 18.12
CA PRO A 255 15.00 1.47 17.30
C PRO A 255 13.53 1.49 16.90
N TYR A 256 13.24 1.01 15.68
CA TYR A 256 11.91 1.14 15.09
C TYR A 256 10.81 0.45 15.92
N ASP A 257 11.07 -0.73 16.45
CA ASP A 257 10.20 -1.44 17.38
C ASP A 257 9.84 -0.61 18.62
N GLN A 258 10.82 0.16 19.15
CA GLN A 258 10.60 1.04 20.29
C GLN A 258 9.76 2.27 19.93
N VAL A 259 9.92 2.80 18.72
CA VAL A 259 9.06 3.87 18.19
C VAL A 259 7.61 3.38 18.12
N LEU A 260 7.37 2.21 17.53
CA LEU A 260 6.04 1.61 17.44
C LEU A 260 5.43 1.38 18.83
N LYS A 261 6.20 0.83 19.75
CA LYS A 261 5.77 0.60 21.13
C LYS A 261 5.40 1.90 21.85
N ALA A 262 6.22 2.93 21.73
CA ALA A 262 5.94 4.24 22.32
C ALA A 262 4.66 4.85 21.75
N GLN A 263 4.43 4.70 20.44
CA GLN A 263 3.23 5.20 19.78
C GLN A 263 1.96 4.49 20.24
N VAL A 264 2.00 3.17 20.34
CA VAL A 264 0.87 2.37 20.86
C VAL A 264 0.57 2.75 22.31
N GLU A 265 1.59 2.86 23.15
CA GLU A 265 1.41 3.22 24.56
C GLU A 265 0.85 4.64 24.75
N ALA A 266 1.34 5.61 23.97
CA ALA A 266 0.85 6.98 24.01
C ALA A 266 -0.65 7.10 23.65
N ASN A 267 -1.16 6.16 22.83
CA ASN A 267 -2.51 6.18 22.31
C ASN A 267 -3.36 4.99 22.78
N LYS A 268 -2.92 4.26 23.80
CA LYS A 268 -3.55 3.00 24.24
C LYS A 268 -5.03 3.09 24.58
N SER A 269 -5.52 4.26 24.95
CA SER A 269 -6.94 4.50 25.23
C SER A 269 -7.83 4.39 23.97
N GLN A 270 -7.24 4.42 22.79
CA GLN A 270 -7.95 4.31 21.51
C GLN A 270 -8.12 2.85 21.06
N PHE A 271 -7.47 1.91 21.72
CA PHE A 271 -7.45 0.50 21.34
C PHE A 271 -8.15 -0.36 22.40
N SER A 272 -8.82 -1.42 21.96
CA SER A 272 -9.34 -2.46 22.84
C SER A 272 -8.20 -3.31 23.43
N ALA A 273 -8.48 -4.08 24.46
CA ALA A 273 -7.51 -4.99 25.07
C ALA A 273 -7.00 -6.06 24.08
N GLU A 274 -7.86 -6.51 23.16
CA GLU A 274 -7.51 -7.49 22.12
C GLU A 274 -6.62 -6.84 21.04
N GLU A 275 -6.96 -5.64 20.60
CA GLU A 275 -6.13 -4.86 19.66
C GLU A 275 -4.73 -4.58 20.24
N LEU A 276 -4.64 -4.18 21.52
CA LEU A 276 -3.35 -3.95 22.20
C LEU A 276 -2.50 -5.22 22.25
N LYS A 277 -3.10 -6.36 22.57
CA LYS A 277 -2.40 -7.64 22.56
C LYS A 277 -1.85 -7.99 21.18
N THR A 278 -2.66 -7.80 20.14
CA THR A 278 -2.25 -8.03 18.74
C THR A 278 -1.07 -7.14 18.37
N LEU A 279 -1.13 -5.84 18.71
CA LEU A 279 -0.05 -4.89 18.45
C LEU A 279 1.24 -5.26 19.21
N GLU A 280 1.14 -5.71 20.47
CA GLU A 280 2.30 -6.17 21.25
C GLU A 280 2.96 -7.40 20.60
N GLU A 281 2.15 -8.37 20.14
CA GLU A 281 2.64 -9.57 19.43
C GLU A 281 3.34 -9.20 18.11
N ASP A 282 2.79 -8.26 17.36
CA ASP A 282 3.38 -7.79 16.10
C ASP A 282 4.66 -7.00 16.33
N ILE A 283 4.69 -6.09 17.31
CA ILE A 283 5.91 -5.34 17.71
C ILE A 283 7.02 -6.31 18.12
N ALA A 284 6.69 -7.40 18.83
CA ALA A 284 7.69 -8.40 19.20
C ALA A 284 8.27 -9.15 17.99
N LYS A 285 7.44 -9.42 16.96
CA LYS A 285 7.89 -10.01 15.68
C LYS A 285 8.80 -9.03 14.93
N ILE A 286 8.39 -7.75 14.84
CA ILE A 286 9.15 -6.67 14.19
C ILE A 286 10.52 -6.51 14.86
N ALA A 287 10.57 -6.43 16.20
CA ALA A 287 11.82 -6.32 16.95
C ALA A 287 12.83 -7.44 16.63
N LYS A 288 12.32 -8.67 16.43
CA LYS A 288 13.17 -9.79 16.02
C LYS A 288 13.67 -9.62 14.58
N ILE A 289 12.79 -9.23 13.67
CA ILE A 289 13.16 -9.00 12.27
C ILE A 289 14.18 -7.87 12.14
N GLU A 290 13.99 -6.77 12.84
CA GLU A 290 14.93 -5.64 12.90
C GLU A 290 16.33 -6.05 13.38
N LYS A 291 16.38 -6.91 14.40
CA LYS A 291 17.65 -7.46 14.87
C LYS A 291 18.32 -8.31 13.79
N ASP A 292 17.57 -9.19 13.15
CA ASP A 292 18.08 -10.05 12.08
C ASP A 292 18.54 -9.20 10.87
N LEU A 293 17.83 -8.11 10.54
CA LEU A 293 18.21 -7.14 9.52
C LEU A 293 19.53 -6.44 9.85
N ALA A 294 19.71 -6.01 11.10
CA ALA A 294 20.95 -5.39 11.53
C ALA A 294 22.15 -6.35 11.44
N GLU A 295 21.97 -7.62 11.81
CA GLU A 295 23.00 -8.66 11.70
C GLU A 295 23.33 -8.97 10.23
N ALA A 296 22.33 -9.10 9.36
CA ALA A 296 22.51 -9.34 7.93
C ALA A 296 23.23 -8.15 7.25
N SER A 297 22.84 -6.92 7.58
CA SER A 297 23.48 -5.69 7.09
C SER A 297 24.94 -5.59 7.51
N ALA A 298 25.27 -5.95 8.77
CA ALA A 298 26.63 -5.95 9.27
C ALA A 298 27.52 -7.01 8.58
N LYS A 299 26.96 -8.16 8.17
CA LYS A 299 27.67 -9.17 7.36
C LYS A 299 27.95 -8.64 5.95
N ALA A 300 26.94 -8.08 5.29
CA ALA A 300 27.06 -7.50 3.95
C ALA A 300 28.12 -6.40 3.86
N SER A 301 28.30 -5.63 4.94
CA SER A 301 29.30 -4.55 5.00
C SER A 301 30.73 -5.07 5.20
N LYS A 302 30.93 -6.30 5.64
CA LYS A 302 32.26 -6.91 5.85
C LYS A 302 32.78 -7.70 4.62
N GLU A 303 31.87 -7.98 3.68
CA GLU A 303 32.18 -8.72 2.44
C GLU A 303 32.53 -7.81 1.26
N LYS A 304 32.46 -6.49 1.46
CA LYS A 304 32.92 -5.44 0.51
C LYS A 304 34.29 -4.91 0.89
#